data_62e63f76e1955ee323dbe0d1e14fe2b8
#
_entry.id   62e63f76e1955ee323dbe0d1e14fe2b8
#
_cell.length_a   1.000
_cell.length_b   1.000
_cell.length_c   1.000
_cell.angle_alpha   90.00
_cell.angle_beta   90.00
_cell.angle_gamma   90.00
#
_symmetry.space_group_name_H-M   'P 1'
#
loop_
_entity.id
_entity.type
_entity.pdbx_description
1 polymer ?
#
loop_
_entity_poly.entity_id
_entity_poly.type
_entity_poly.pdbx_seq_one_letter_code
_entity_poly.pdbx_strand_id
1 'polypeptide(L)'
;MSASLVGSEMCIRDREWVYQADKTLLRLALAHPGLQEGKLGTGDFFLTDVDRKRDYIERFGITAFDMETAAIASVCHKCGIPFICLRKISDDADDSATEQYREMNERAEDTLTNVLQDLFHRILTEDALWN
;
A
#
# COMPACT_ATOMS: atom_id res chain seq x y z
N MET A 1 2.61 11.61 -12.24
CA MET A 1 3.44 11.41 -11.03
C MET A 1 2.96 10.16 -10.34
N SER A 2 3.80 9.16 -10.16
CA SER A 2 3.42 7.99 -9.39
C SER A 2 3.60 8.30 -7.92
N ALA A 3 2.52 8.48 -7.19
CA ALA A 3 2.55 8.50 -5.75
C ALA A 3 2.80 7.06 -5.26
N SER A 4 3.81 6.84 -4.46
CA SER A 4 3.98 5.59 -3.74
C SER A 4 3.33 5.73 -2.38
N LEU A 5 2.46 4.79 -2.05
CA LEU A 5 1.67 4.82 -0.84
C LEU A 5 2.20 3.79 0.16
N VAL A 6 2.27 4.19 1.42
CA VAL A 6 2.53 3.28 2.55
C VAL A 6 1.20 3.02 3.24
N GLY A 7 0.73 1.78 3.21
CA GLY A 7 -0.51 1.42 3.87
C GLY A 7 -0.38 1.43 5.39
N SER A 8 -1.07 2.35 6.06
CA SER A 8 -1.17 2.40 7.51
C SER A 8 -2.27 1.51 8.08
N GLU A 9 -3.31 1.27 7.30
CA GLU A 9 -4.46 0.44 7.67
C GLU A 9 -4.99 -0.33 6.46
N MET A 10 -5.53 -1.52 6.69
CA MET A 10 -6.10 -2.40 5.67
C MET A 10 -7.46 -2.93 6.11
N CYS A 11 -8.47 -2.82 5.24
CA CYS A 11 -9.82 -3.27 5.50
C CYS A 11 -10.21 -4.45 4.59
N ILE A 12 -10.87 -5.47 5.14
CA ILE A 12 -11.49 -6.56 4.38
C ILE A 12 -13.02 -6.42 4.44
N ARG A 13 -13.67 -6.71 3.31
CA ARG A 13 -15.13 -6.72 3.15
C ARG A 13 -15.82 -7.66 4.17
N ASP A 14 -16.95 -7.22 4.74
CA ASP A 14 -17.92 -7.95 5.59
C ASP A 14 -17.59 -8.17 7.09
N ARG A 15 -16.36 -8.04 7.51
CA ARG A 15 -15.97 -7.79 8.90
C ARG A 15 -14.82 -6.82 8.84
N GLU A 16 -14.94 -5.68 9.48
CA GLU A 16 -13.92 -4.63 9.53
C GLU A 16 -12.65 -5.16 10.23
N TRP A 17 -11.86 -5.94 9.49
CA TRP A 17 -10.53 -6.33 9.93
C TRP A 17 -9.58 -5.24 9.46
N VAL A 18 -9.13 -4.44 10.40
CA VAL A 18 -8.13 -3.41 10.15
C VAL A 18 -6.79 -3.90 10.69
N TYR A 19 -5.83 -4.06 9.79
CA TYR A 19 -4.45 -4.38 10.16
C TYR A 19 -3.63 -3.10 10.16
N GLN A 20 -2.93 -2.84 11.27
CA GLN A 20 -2.05 -1.68 11.40
C GLN A 20 -0.66 -2.02 10.84
N ALA A 21 -0.07 -1.08 10.11
CA ALA A 21 1.33 -1.16 9.75
C ALA A 21 2.23 -1.06 10.99
N ASP A 22 3.39 -1.70 10.93
CA ASP A 22 4.39 -1.53 11.98
C ASP A 22 4.87 -0.06 12.02
N LYS A 23 4.84 0.54 13.21
CA LYS A 23 5.12 1.97 13.41
C LYS A 23 6.57 2.34 13.07
N THR A 24 7.51 1.45 13.35
CA THR A 24 8.93 1.70 13.07
C THR A 24 9.20 1.62 11.58
N LEU A 25 8.69 0.59 10.91
CA LEU A 25 8.80 0.46 9.46
C LEU A 25 8.10 1.62 8.73
N LEU A 26 6.93 2.03 9.20
CA LEU A 26 6.19 3.16 8.64
C LEU A 26 7.00 4.47 8.74
N ARG A 27 7.56 4.76 9.92
CA ARG A 27 8.42 5.92 10.14
C ARG A 27 9.65 5.93 9.23
N LEU A 28 10.32 4.79 9.10
CA LEU A 28 11.50 4.65 8.23
C LEU A 28 11.15 4.85 6.76
N ALA A 29 10.02 4.30 6.30
CA ALA A 29 9.55 4.49 4.94
C ALA A 29 9.20 5.95 4.65
N LEU A 30 8.45 6.61 5.53
CA LEU A 30 8.04 8.00 5.37
C LEU A 30 9.20 9.00 5.43
N ALA A 31 10.38 8.61 5.87
CA ALA A 31 11.60 9.40 5.74
C ALA A 31 12.07 9.54 4.27
N HIS A 32 11.56 8.71 3.35
CA HIS A 32 11.79 8.86 1.91
C HIS A 32 10.85 9.93 1.32
N PRO A 33 11.38 10.97 0.64
CA PRO A 33 10.58 12.13 0.24
C PRO A 33 9.51 11.85 -0.83
N GLY A 34 9.59 10.71 -1.50
CA GLY A 34 8.61 10.29 -2.53
C GLY A 34 7.45 9.44 -2.00
N LEU A 35 7.41 9.16 -0.70
CA LEU A 35 6.36 8.34 -0.09
C LEU A 35 5.32 9.17 0.64
N GLN A 36 4.08 8.71 0.57
CA GLN A 36 2.95 9.27 1.30
C GLN A 36 2.26 8.17 2.10
N GLU A 37 1.79 8.51 3.28
CA GLU A 37 0.96 7.63 4.08
C GLU A 37 -0.46 7.55 3.52
N GLY A 38 -1.08 6.36 3.59
CA GLY A 38 -2.45 6.18 3.19
C GLY A 38 -3.08 4.91 3.72
N LYS A 39 -4.39 4.83 3.58
CA LYS A 39 -5.20 3.68 3.96
C LYS A 39 -5.49 2.83 2.73
N LEU A 40 -5.15 1.55 2.82
CA LEU A 40 -5.29 0.61 1.71
C LEU A 40 -6.52 -0.27 1.91
N GLY A 41 -7.43 -0.27 0.93
CA GLY A 41 -8.53 -1.23 0.83
C GLY A 41 -8.08 -2.45 0.04
N THR A 42 -8.52 -3.65 0.43
CA THR A 42 -8.26 -4.89 -0.31
C THR A 42 -9.56 -5.63 -0.59
N GLY A 43 -9.71 -6.16 -1.78
CA GLY A 43 -10.86 -6.99 -2.17
C GLY A 43 -10.56 -7.88 -3.36
N ASP A 44 -11.37 -8.93 -3.56
CA ASP A 44 -11.15 -9.97 -4.57
C ASP A 44 -11.68 -9.57 -5.96
N PHE A 45 -11.53 -8.31 -6.34
CA PHE A 45 -11.98 -7.80 -7.64
C PHE A 45 -11.16 -6.58 -8.06
N PHE A 46 -11.10 -6.35 -9.37
CA PHE A 46 -10.48 -5.16 -9.93
C PHE A 46 -11.46 -3.98 -9.85
N LEU A 47 -11.06 -2.90 -9.15
CA LEU A 47 -11.94 -1.75 -8.90
C LEU A 47 -11.88 -0.78 -10.10
N THR A 48 -12.93 -0.79 -10.93
CA THR A 48 -13.09 0.11 -12.08
C THR A 48 -14.37 0.95 -11.98
N ASP A 49 -15.30 0.55 -11.14
CA ASP A 49 -16.60 1.19 -10.95
C ASP A 49 -16.47 2.45 -10.09
N VAL A 50 -16.77 3.62 -10.67
CA VAL A 50 -16.60 4.93 -10.04
C VAL A 50 -17.54 5.12 -8.83
N ASP A 51 -18.76 4.58 -8.88
CA ASP A 51 -19.72 4.71 -7.78
C ASP A 51 -19.28 3.84 -6.60
N ARG A 52 -18.80 2.64 -6.87
CA ARG A 52 -18.22 1.75 -5.84
C ARG A 52 -16.96 2.34 -5.23
N LYS A 53 -16.08 2.92 -6.04
CA LYS A 53 -14.90 3.65 -5.56
C LYS A 53 -15.29 4.76 -4.59
N ARG A 54 -16.28 5.58 -4.94
CA ARG A 54 -16.77 6.66 -4.08
C ARG A 54 -17.35 6.13 -2.78
N ASP A 55 -18.18 5.10 -2.81
CA ASP A 55 -18.74 4.46 -1.61
C ASP A 55 -17.63 3.97 -0.67
N TYR A 56 -16.58 3.36 -1.20
CA TYR A 56 -15.46 2.87 -0.38
C TYR A 56 -14.62 4.00 0.22
N ILE A 57 -14.39 5.08 -0.52
CA ILE A 57 -13.71 6.27 0.02
C ILE A 57 -14.54 6.88 1.16
N GLU A 58 -15.85 7.05 0.96
CA GLU A 58 -16.75 7.66 1.94
C GLU A 58 -16.91 6.80 3.20
N ARG A 59 -17.05 5.48 3.05
CA ARG A 59 -17.30 4.56 4.17
C ARG A 59 -16.05 4.18 4.94
N PHE A 60 -14.92 4.01 4.26
CA PHE A 60 -13.71 3.44 4.83
C PHE A 60 -12.51 4.40 4.83
N GLY A 61 -12.60 5.53 4.14
CA GLY A 61 -11.52 6.50 4.04
C GLY A 61 -10.29 5.95 3.31
N ILE A 62 -10.46 4.99 2.39
CA ILE A 62 -9.34 4.41 1.65
C ILE A 62 -8.75 5.42 0.67
N THR A 63 -7.44 5.35 0.49
CA THR A 63 -6.68 6.17 -0.47
C THR A 63 -6.15 5.37 -1.65
N ALA A 64 -6.07 4.04 -1.51
CA ALA A 64 -5.75 3.12 -2.58
C ALA A 64 -6.50 1.79 -2.38
N PHE A 65 -6.54 0.98 -3.43
CA PHE A 65 -7.20 -0.33 -3.43
C PHE A 65 -6.32 -1.38 -4.12
N ASP A 66 -6.28 -2.59 -3.57
CA ASP A 66 -5.60 -3.73 -4.15
C ASP A 66 -6.33 -5.05 -3.91
N MET A 67 -5.73 -6.16 -4.32
CA MET A 67 -6.35 -7.48 -4.25
C MET A 67 -5.60 -8.45 -3.32
N GLU A 68 -4.43 -8.10 -2.77
CA GLU A 68 -3.55 -9.06 -2.09
C GLU A 68 -3.16 -8.64 -0.67
N THR A 69 -3.05 -7.37 -0.38
CA THR A 69 -2.36 -6.87 0.80
C THR A 69 -2.97 -7.34 2.12
N ALA A 70 -4.29 -7.38 2.23
CA ALA A 70 -4.93 -7.80 3.47
C ALA A 70 -4.68 -9.27 3.80
N ALA A 71 -4.55 -10.14 2.80
CA ALA A 71 -4.21 -11.55 3.00
C ALA A 71 -2.80 -11.70 3.59
N ILE A 72 -1.83 -10.96 3.03
CA ILE A 72 -0.45 -10.95 3.53
C ILE A 72 -0.39 -10.37 4.95
N ALA A 73 -1.04 -9.24 5.18
CA ALA A 73 -1.11 -8.59 6.48
C ALA A 73 -1.73 -9.50 7.56
N SER A 74 -2.77 -10.26 7.21
CA SER A 74 -3.39 -11.24 8.11
C SER A 74 -2.40 -12.30 8.57
N VAL A 75 -1.59 -12.84 7.67
CA VAL A 75 -0.56 -13.82 8.00
C VAL A 75 0.52 -13.19 8.88
N CYS A 76 1.04 -12.04 8.51
CA CYS A 76 2.04 -11.33 9.30
C CYS A 76 1.55 -11.02 10.71
N HIS A 77 0.31 -10.52 10.83
CA HIS A 77 -0.31 -10.25 12.13
C HIS A 77 -0.43 -11.51 13.00
N LYS A 78 -0.89 -12.63 12.43
CA LYS A 78 -1.00 -13.91 13.16
C LYS A 78 0.35 -14.46 13.60
N CYS A 79 1.39 -14.22 12.82
CA CYS A 79 2.75 -14.70 13.10
C CYS A 79 3.58 -13.71 13.94
N GLY A 80 3.04 -12.55 14.30
CA GLY A 80 3.79 -11.50 15.02
C GLY A 80 4.93 -10.90 14.19
N ILE A 81 4.81 -10.89 12.87
CA ILE A 81 5.82 -10.35 11.95
C ILE A 81 5.48 -8.88 11.68
N PRO A 82 6.42 -7.94 11.92
CA PRO A 82 6.26 -6.55 11.52
C PRO A 82 5.94 -6.43 10.03
N PHE A 83 4.95 -5.64 9.68
CA PHE A 83 4.45 -5.53 8.33
C PHE A 83 4.24 -4.09 7.90
N ILE A 84 4.61 -3.78 6.67
CA ILE A 84 4.32 -2.53 5.97
C ILE A 84 4.02 -2.85 4.51
N CYS A 85 3.13 -2.10 3.89
CA CYS A 85 2.85 -2.19 2.47
C CYS A 85 3.33 -0.95 1.73
N LEU A 86 4.11 -1.15 0.69
CA LEU A 86 4.50 -0.11 -0.27
C LEU A 86 3.78 -0.37 -1.59
N ARG A 87 3.07 0.63 -2.09
CA ARG A 87 2.34 0.52 -3.36
C ARG A 87 2.68 1.67 -4.29
N LYS A 88 2.91 1.34 -5.54
CA LYS A 88 2.89 2.29 -6.64
C LYS A 88 1.48 2.32 -7.21
N ILE A 89 0.91 3.51 -7.33
CA ILE A 89 -0.41 3.67 -7.91
C ILE A 89 -0.30 3.48 -9.42
N SER A 90 -1.06 2.53 -9.95
CA SER A 90 -1.04 2.15 -11.37
C SER A 90 -2.07 2.91 -12.19
N ASP A 91 -3.20 3.22 -11.57
CA ASP A 91 -4.38 3.77 -12.24
C ASP A 91 -5.27 4.52 -11.25
N ASP A 92 -6.26 5.22 -11.76
CA ASP A 92 -7.20 6.00 -10.97
C ASP A 92 -8.46 5.21 -10.53
N ALA A 93 -8.50 3.88 -10.79
CA ALA A 93 -9.65 3.01 -10.53
C ALA A 93 -10.95 3.55 -11.13
N ASP A 94 -10.91 3.85 -12.42
CA ASP A 94 -12.05 4.31 -13.24
C ASP A 94 -12.12 3.52 -14.56
N ASP A 95 -12.93 3.97 -15.51
CA ASP A 95 -13.11 3.31 -16.80
C ASP A 95 -11.81 3.21 -17.64
N SER A 96 -10.80 4.05 -17.38
CA SER A 96 -9.49 4.05 -18.04
C SER A 96 -8.42 3.22 -17.32
N ALA A 97 -8.73 2.59 -16.18
CA ALA A 97 -7.78 1.90 -15.31
C ALA A 97 -6.95 0.82 -16.03
N THR A 98 -7.57 0.06 -16.94
CA THR A 98 -6.88 -0.99 -17.69
C THR A 98 -5.78 -0.44 -18.60
N GLU A 99 -6.04 0.69 -19.26
CA GLU A 99 -5.08 1.35 -20.16
C GLU A 99 -3.93 1.98 -19.35
N GLN A 100 -4.25 2.69 -18.28
CA GLN A 100 -3.28 3.28 -17.35
C GLN A 100 -2.36 2.21 -16.75
N TYR A 101 -2.90 1.05 -16.36
CA TYR A 101 -2.11 -0.08 -15.85
C TYR A 101 -1.10 -0.60 -16.90
N ARG A 102 -1.48 -0.72 -18.17
CA ARG A 102 -0.58 -1.12 -19.25
C ARG A 102 0.56 -0.12 -19.44
N GLU A 103 0.23 1.16 -19.52
CA GLU A 103 1.21 2.23 -19.67
C GLU A 103 2.20 2.30 -18.50
N MET A 104 1.72 2.08 -17.27
CA MET A 104 2.58 2.04 -16.10
C MET A 104 3.59 0.89 -16.17
N ASN A 105 3.15 -0.31 -16.54
CA ASN A 105 4.03 -1.48 -16.63
C ASN A 105 5.18 -1.29 -17.63
N GLU A 106 4.96 -0.51 -18.69
CA GLU A 106 6.01 -0.17 -19.68
C GLU A 106 7.04 0.82 -19.15
N ARG A 107 6.75 1.59 -18.08
CA ARG A 107 7.57 2.69 -17.55
C ARG A 107 8.15 2.48 -16.15
N ALA A 108 7.89 1.32 -15.51
CA ALA A 108 7.87 1.21 -14.05
C ALA A 108 9.19 0.82 -13.35
N GLU A 109 10.29 0.55 -14.03
CA GLU A 109 11.40 -0.22 -13.42
C GLU A 109 12.20 0.51 -12.33
N ASP A 110 12.39 1.81 -12.37
CA ASP A 110 13.43 2.44 -11.52
C ASP A 110 12.96 2.98 -10.16
N THR A 111 11.73 3.47 -10.07
CA THR A 111 11.32 4.25 -8.88
C THR A 111 11.14 3.38 -7.63
N LEU A 112 10.48 2.22 -7.73
CA LEU A 112 10.22 1.36 -6.59
C LEU A 112 11.51 0.70 -6.07
N THR A 113 12.43 0.34 -6.97
CA THR A 113 13.73 -0.22 -6.61
C THR A 113 14.53 0.73 -5.73
N ASN A 114 14.59 2.00 -6.11
CA ASN A 114 15.30 3.02 -5.34
C ASN A 114 14.69 3.22 -3.94
N VAL A 115 13.36 3.25 -3.86
CA VAL A 115 12.63 3.33 -2.58
C VAL A 115 12.95 2.13 -1.68
N LEU A 116 12.93 0.92 -2.23
CA LEU A 116 13.23 -0.30 -1.48
C LEU A 116 14.69 -0.33 -1.01
N GLN A 117 15.64 0.06 -1.83
CA GLN A 117 17.06 0.15 -1.44
C GLN A 117 17.27 1.13 -0.28
N ASP A 118 16.67 2.33 -0.36
CA ASP A 118 16.74 3.31 0.71
C ASP A 118 16.11 2.79 2.01
N LEU A 119 14.93 2.17 1.92
CA LEU A 119 14.25 1.59 3.07
C LEU A 119 15.07 0.45 3.70
N PHE A 120 15.60 -0.48 2.92
CA PHE A 120 16.47 -1.54 3.44
C PHE A 120 17.73 -1.01 4.12
N HIS A 121 18.35 0.02 3.52
CA HIS A 121 19.50 0.67 4.16
C HIS A 121 19.13 1.26 5.53
N ARG A 122 17.99 1.94 5.63
CA ARG A 122 17.49 2.50 6.89
C ARG A 122 17.16 1.42 7.92
N ILE A 123 16.51 0.32 7.51
CA ILE A 123 16.22 -0.82 8.38
C ILE A 123 17.51 -1.42 8.94
N LEU A 124 18.53 -1.61 8.12
CA LEU A 124 19.80 -2.21 8.54
C LEU A 124 20.63 -1.31 9.45
N THR A 125 20.42 0.00 9.38
CA THR A 125 21.12 1.00 10.20
C THR A 125 20.34 1.44 11.44
N GLU A 126 19.09 1.02 11.59
CA GLU A 126 18.23 1.37 12.73
C GLU A 126 18.43 0.40 13.90
N ASP A 127 19.15 0.84 14.92
CA ASP A 127 19.44 0.02 16.11
C ASP A 127 18.17 -0.41 16.88
N ALA A 128 17.07 0.34 16.76
CA ALA A 128 15.82 0.06 17.48
C ALA A 128 15.06 -1.17 16.96
N LEU A 129 15.39 -1.68 15.78
CA LEU A 129 14.75 -2.88 15.22
C LEU A 129 15.40 -4.18 15.70
N TRP A 130 16.63 -4.13 16.20
CA TRP A 130 17.43 -5.30 16.55
C TRP A 130 17.61 -5.50 18.05
N ASN A 131 17.11 -4.59 18.86
CA ASN A 131 17.06 -4.62 20.31
C ASN A 131 15.62 -4.83 20.83
#